data_aede4ea99b7ea96d273c2df845e3b3f5
#
_entry.id   aede4ea99b7ea96d273c2df845e3b3f5
#
_cell.length_a   1.000
_cell.length_b   1.000
_cell.length_c   1.000
_cell.angle_alpha   90.00
_cell.angle_beta   90.00
_cell.angle_gamma   90.00
#
_symmetry.space_group_name_H-M   'P 1'
#
loop_
_entity.id
_entity.type
_entity.pdbx_description
1 polymer ?
#
loop_
_entity_poly.entity_id
_entity_poly.type
_entity_poly.pdbx_seq_one_letter_code
_entity_poly.pdbx_strand_id
1 'polypeptide(L)'
;IYVNADAVKWNPLYCYTWKGANSDWPGEKMTETKTIGGKTWYYKEVSIDNANELVNVIFNNGTDKPQTVDITGLTSTTYFEIETSKEGKKYKVKDVTAEYNK
;
A
#
# COMPACT_ATOMS: atom_id res chain seq x y z
N ILE A 1 -4.46 -6.01 -0.49
CA ILE A 1 -4.13 -4.59 -0.24
C ILE A 1 -4.48 -3.79 -1.49
N TYR A 2 -5.29 -2.77 -1.31
CA TYR A 2 -5.64 -1.83 -2.36
C TYR A 2 -5.09 -0.47 -2.02
N VAL A 3 -4.57 0.24 -3.03
CA VAL A 3 -4.01 1.57 -2.82
C VAL A 3 -4.38 2.50 -3.98
N ASN A 4 -4.79 3.70 -3.63
CA ASN A 4 -5.05 4.79 -4.58
C ASN A 4 -3.92 5.80 -4.46
N ALA A 5 -3.17 6.00 -5.54
CA ALA A 5 -2.05 6.91 -5.60
C ALA A 5 -2.35 8.14 -6.48
N ASP A 6 -3.63 8.43 -6.75
CA ASP A 6 -4.01 9.51 -7.65
C ASP A 6 -3.51 10.88 -7.20
N ALA A 7 -3.49 11.12 -5.88
CA ALA A 7 -3.05 12.40 -5.33
C ALA A 7 -1.56 12.66 -5.54
N VAL A 8 -0.74 11.62 -5.53
CA VAL A 8 0.71 11.72 -5.66
C VAL A 8 1.23 11.33 -7.03
N LYS A 9 0.40 10.64 -7.82
CA LYS A 9 0.70 10.25 -9.21
C LYS A 9 2.01 9.48 -9.36
N TRP A 10 2.30 8.62 -8.42
CA TRP A 10 3.50 7.78 -8.52
C TRP A 10 3.34 6.71 -9.59
N ASN A 11 4.22 6.71 -10.55
CA ASN A 11 4.28 5.73 -11.61
C ASN A 11 5.76 5.53 -11.97
N PRO A 12 6.37 4.39 -11.65
CA PRO A 12 5.77 3.19 -11.10
C PRO A 12 5.40 3.29 -9.60
N LEU A 13 4.55 2.39 -9.16
CA LEU A 13 4.18 2.22 -7.75
C LEU A 13 4.65 0.84 -7.29
N TYR A 14 5.34 0.81 -6.16
CA TYR A 14 5.88 -0.43 -5.58
C TYR A 14 5.30 -0.67 -4.20
N CYS A 15 5.16 -1.93 -3.85
CA CYS A 15 4.69 -2.37 -2.54
C CYS A 15 5.79 -3.19 -1.87
N TYR A 16 6.37 -2.64 -0.82
CA TYR A 16 7.36 -3.32 0.00
C TYR A 16 6.67 -3.91 1.23
N THR A 17 6.86 -5.20 1.47
CA THR A 17 6.27 -5.89 2.61
C THR A 17 7.35 -6.53 3.47
N TRP A 18 7.10 -6.59 4.78
CA TRP A 18 7.95 -7.30 5.71
C TRP A 18 7.13 -7.85 6.87
N LYS A 19 7.71 -8.74 7.67
CA LYS A 19 7.04 -9.52 8.69
C LYS A 19 6.16 -10.59 8.01
N GLY A 20 4.93 -10.82 8.30
CA GLY A 20 4.12 -11.91 7.77
C GLY A 20 4.29 -12.28 6.29
N ALA A 21 4.72 -11.35 5.46
CA ALA A 21 5.14 -11.58 4.08
C ALA A 21 6.35 -10.70 3.81
N ASN A 22 7.34 -11.22 3.10
CA ASN A 22 8.61 -10.52 2.91
C ASN A 22 8.92 -10.30 1.43
N SER A 23 9.46 -9.13 1.13
CA SER A 23 10.01 -8.81 -0.19
C SER A 23 11.32 -8.04 0.00
N ASP A 24 12.10 -7.95 -1.05
CA ASP A 24 13.32 -7.13 -1.05
C ASP A 24 12.97 -5.70 -1.44
N TRP A 25 13.61 -4.73 -0.80
CA TRP A 25 13.40 -3.33 -1.15
C TRP A 25 13.76 -3.07 -2.63
N PRO A 26 12.98 -2.34 -3.40
CA PRO A 26 11.77 -1.56 -3.04
C PRO A 26 10.47 -2.36 -3.01
N GLY A 27 10.53 -3.67 -3.09
CA GLY A 27 9.39 -4.54 -3.10
C GLY A 27 8.97 -4.93 -4.51
N GLU A 28 7.71 -5.25 -4.67
CA GLU A 28 7.17 -5.66 -5.96
C GLU A 28 6.44 -4.50 -6.64
N LYS A 29 6.68 -4.37 -7.94
CA LYS A 29 5.98 -3.37 -8.74
C LYS A 29 4.50 -3.74 -8.83
N MET A 30 3.63 -2.78 -8.52
CA MET A 30 2.19 -2.97 -8.62
C MET A 30 1.75 -2.69 -10.05
N THR A 31 1.24 -3.72 -10.72
CA THR A 31 0.84 -3.63 -12.14
C THR A 31 -0.63 -3.88 -12.34
N GLU A 32 -1.30 -4.53 -11.39
CA GLU A 32 -2.70 -4.88 -11.50
C GLU A 32 -3.57 -3.78 -10.91
N THR A 33 -4.63 -3.44 -11.60
CA THR A 33 -5.55 -2.38 -11.19
C THR A 33 -6.98 -2.85 -11.24
N LYS A 34 -7.83 -2.17 -10.46
CA LYS A 34 -9.26 -2.42 -10.43
C LYS A 34 -9.98 -1.09 -10.23
N THR A 35 -11.11 -0.92 -10.90
CA THR A 35 -11.93 0.28 -10.72
C THR A 35 -13.01 -0.01 -9.69
N ILE A 36 -13.00 0.75 -8.61
CA ILE A 36 -13.95 0.61 -7.50
C ILE A 36 -14.44 2.01 -7.11
N GLY A 37 -15.75 2.20 -7.08
CA GLY A 37 -16.33 3.49 -6.70
C GLY A 37 -15.91 4.65 -7.60
N GLY A 38 -15.68 4.38 -8.88
CA GLY A 38 -15.26 5.40 -9.84
C GLY A 38 -13.78 5.77 -9.77
N LYS A 39 -13.00 5.08 -8.95
CA LYS A 39 -11.57 5.31 -8.80
C LYS A 39 -10.77 4.10 -9.23
N THR A 40 -9.57 4.33 -9.74
CA THR A 40 -8.64 3.26 -10.11
C THR A 40 -7.73 2.94 -8.93
N TRP A 41 -7.72 1.67 -8.53
CA TRP A 41 -6.94 1.16 -7.41
C TRP A 41 -5.90 0.19 -7.91
N TYR A 42 -4.65 0.35 -7.48
CA TYR A 42 -3.67 -0.71 -7.58
C TYR A 42 -3.94 -1.72 -6.48
N TYR A 43 -3.73 -2.99 -6.75
CA TYR A 43 -3.90 -4.00 -5.70
C TYR A 43 -2.82 -5.06 -5.75
N LYS A 44 -2.62 -5.69 -4.60
CA LYS A 44 -1.70 -6.79 -4.43
C LYS A 44 -2.28 -7.80 -3.47
N GLU A 45 -2.27 -9.05 -3.89
CA GLU A 45 -2.58 -10.18 -3.01
C GLU A 45 -1.31 -10.55 -2.25
N VAL A 46 -1.43 -10.67 -0.94
CA VAL A 46 -0.32 -11.04 -0.07
C VAL A 46 -0.69 -12.32 0.65
N SER A 47 0.09 -13.36 0.44
CA SER A 47 -0.10 -14.64 1.13
C SER A 47 0.58 -14.59 2.49
N ILE A 48 -0.14 -14.99 3.53
CA ILE A 48 0.36 -15.05 4.89
C ILE A 48 0.34 -16.52 5.31
N ASP A 49 1.50 -17.06 5.69
CA ASP A 49 1.63 -18.47 6.06
C ASP A 49 0.92 -18.80 7.35
N ASN A 50 0.79 -17.84 8.23
CA ASN A 50 0.16 -18.01 9.53
C ASN A 50 -0.86 -16.89 9.74
N ALA A 51 -2.12 -17.26 9.99
CA ALA A 51 -3.21 -16.30 10.16
C ALA A 51 -3.00 -15.32 11.34
N ASN A 52 -2.09 -15.64 12.26
CA ASN A 52 -1.75 -14.77 13.39
C ASN A 52 -0.60 -13.81 13.08
N GLU A 53 0.02 -13.93 11.91
CA GLU A 53 1.07 -13.02 11.50
C GLU A 53 0.46 -11.77 10.87
N LEU A 54 1.12 -10.64 11.12
CA LEU A 54 0.72 -9.34 10.62
C LEU A 54 1.67 -8.93 9.51
N VAL A 55 1.15 -8.31 8.46
CA VAL A 55 1.96 -7.80 7.36
C VAL A 55 2.17 -6.30 7.54
N ASN A 56 3.39 -5.85 7.35
CA ASN A 56 3.73 -4.43 7.35
C ASN A 56 4.06 -4.02 5.92
N VAL A 57 3.72 -2.78 5.54
CA VAL A 57 3.78 -2.32 4.16
C VAL A 57 4.33 -0.90 4.08
N ILE A 58 5.14 -0.63 3.05
CA ILE A 58 5.48 0.71 2.61
C ILE A 58 5.21 0.78 1.11
N PHE A 59 4.47 1.79 0.66
CA PHE A 59 4.35 2.09 -0.76
C PHE A 59 5.43 3.09 -1.17
N ASN A 60 6.00 2.90 -2.35
CA ASN A 60 7.07 3.77 -2.83
C ASN A 60 7.10 3.82 -4.36
N ASN A 61 7.99 4.63 -4.90
CA ASN A 61 8.11 4.84 -6.35
C ASN A 61 9.27 4.06 -6.96
N GLY A 62 9.79 3.06 -6.24
CA GLY A 62 10.91 2.24 -6.70
C GLY A 62 12.27 2.72 -6.24
N THR A 63 12.32 3.78 -5.43
CA THR A 63 13.55 4.34 -4.87
C THR A 63 13.31 4.65 -3.39
N ASP A 64 14.33 5.15 -2.69
CA ASP A 64 14.18 5.55 -1.29
C ASP A 64 13.21 6.71 -1.11
N LYS A 65 13.01 7.51 -2.14
CA LYS A 65 12.11 8.66 -2.14
C LYS A 65 11.42 8.77 -3.49
N PRO A 66 10.12 9.07 -3.52
CA PRO A 66 9.20 9.20 -2.38
C PRO A 66 8.74 7.85 -1.83
N GLN A 67 8.36 7.83 -0.56
CA GLN A 67 7.77 6.66 0.08
C GLN A 67 6.74 7.08 1.12
N THR A 68 5.88 6.15 1.50
CA THR A 68 4.89 6.38 2.57
C THR A 68 5.50 6.11 3.94
N VAL A 69 4.78 6.52 4.98
CA VAL A 69 5.05 6.07 6.34
C VAL A 69 4.86 4.55 6.43
N ASP A 70 5.40 3.94 7.47
CA ASP A 70 5.21 2.51 7.73
C ASP A 70 3.73 2.24 8.03
N ILE A 71 3.17 1.26 7.34
CA ILE A 71 1.81 0.78 7.59
C ILE A 71 1.95 -0.59 8.23
N THR A 72 1.48 -0.75 9.45
CA THR A 72 1.74 -1.97 10.22
C THR A 72 0.46 -2.68 10.61
N GLY A 73 0.58 -4.00 10.84
CA GLY A 73 -0.46 -4.78 11.45
C GLY A 73 -1.62 -5.18 10.54
N LEU A 74 -1.38 -5.37 9.25
CA LEU A 74 -2.43 -5.76 8.31
C LEU A 74 -2.73 -7.26 8.42
N THR A 75 -4.00 -7.59 8.58
CA THR A 75 -4.46 -8.98 8.71
C THR A 75 -5.55 -9.35 7.71
N SER A 76 -6.08 -8.39 6.97
CA SER A 76 -7.20 -8.60 6.05
C SER A 76 -7.12 -7.61 4.90
N THR A 77 -8.09 -7.68 3.99
CA THR A 77 -8.20 -6.74 2.88
C THR A 77 -8.35 -5.32 3.39
N THR A 78 -7.48 -4.43 2.91
CA THR A 78 -7.47 -3.01 3.30
C THR A 78 -7.38 -2.14 2.06
N TYR A 79 -7.94 -0.93 2.18
CA TYR A 79 -7.93 0.09 1.14
C TYR A 79 -7.27 1.35 1.68
N PHE A 80 -6.26 1.85 0.98
CA PHE A 80 -5.49 3.02 1.38
C PHE A 80 -5.50 4.09 0.30
N GLU A 81 -5.51 5.35 0.73
CA GLU A 81 -5.23 6.48 -0.14
C GLU A 81 -3.93 7.13 0.32
N ILE A 82 -3.00 7.32 -0.62
CA ILE A 82 -1.76 8.05 -0.33
C ILE A 82 -2.09 9.54 -0.39
N GLU A 83 -1.79 10.26 0.69
CA GLU A 83 -2.06 11.69 0.79
C GLU A 83 -0.89 12.52 0.29
N THR A 84 -1.13 13.78 -0.01
CA THR A 84 -0.06 14.71 -0.38
C THR A 84 0.66 15.28 0.84
N SER A 85 0.06 15.18 2.01
CA SER A 85 0.69 15.63 3.25
C SER A 85 1.75 14.63 3.71
N LYS A 86 2.74 15.13 4.44
CA LYS A 86 3.87 14.33 4.89
C LYS A 86 4.02 14.37 6.41
N GLU A 87 4.55 13.27 6.94
CA GLU A 87 5.07 13.22 8.29
C GLU A 87 6.58 13.08 8.19
N GLY A 88 7.30 14.17 8.46
CA GLY A 88 8.73 14.24 8.16
C GLY A 88 8.96 14.18 6.65
N LYS A 89 9.70 13.19 6.19
CA LYS A 89 10.01 13.00 4.76
C LYS A 89 9.14 11.95 4.08
N LYS A 90 8.18 11.36 4.81
CA LYS A 90 7.34 10.27 4.32
C LYS A 90 5.91 10.74 4.15
N TYR A 91 5.26 10.26 3.10
CA TYR A 91 3.87 10.61 2.81
C TYR A 91 2.92 9.88 3.73
N LYS A 92 1.91 10.58 4.21
CA LYS A 92 0.85 9.99 5.02
C LYS A 92 -0.07 9.12 4.17
N VAL A 93 -0.69 8.15 4.81
CA VAL A 93 -1.65 7.24 4.18
C VAL A 93 -2.92 7.25 5.00
N LYS A 94 -4.06 7.33 4.31
CA LYS A 94 -5.37 7.26 4.93
C LYS A 94 -5.96 5.87 4.70
N ASP A 95 -6.40 5.21 5.77
CA ASP A 95 -7.11 3.95 5.69
C ASP A 95 -8.59 4.24 5.41
N VAL A 96 -9.05 3.84 4.24
CA VAL A 96 -10.43 4.05 3.80
C VAL A 96 -11.20 2.75 3.65
N THR A 97 -10.73 1.69 4.29
CA THR A 97 -11.31 0.36 4.21
C THR A 97 -12.81 0.37 4.52
N ALA A 98 -13.22 1.11 5.53
CA ALA A 98 -14.63 1.18 5.93
C ALA A 98 -15.55 1.77 4.85
N GLU A 99 -15.01 2.58 3.93
CA GLU A 99 -15.76 3.20 2.84
C GLU A 99 -15.98 2.24 1.67
N TYR A 100 -15.06 1.31 1.46
CA TYR A 100 -15.04 0.45 0.27
C TYR A 100 -15.29 -1.03 0.54
N ASN A 101 -15.05 -1.48 1.75
CA ASN A 101 -15.24 -2.88 2.14
C ASN A 101 -16.48 -3.01 3.04
N LYS A 102 -17.62 -2.77 2.45
CA LYS A 102 -18.91 -2.86 3.15
C LYS A 102 -19.53 -4.24 3.02
#